data_70c62da77115efadb27d1c680bd2b41b
#
_entry.id   70c62da77115efadb27d1c680bd2b41b
#
_cell.length_a   1.000
_cell.length_b   1.000
_cell.length_c   1.000
_cell.angle_alpha   90.00
_cell.angle_beta   90.00
_cell.angle_gamma   90.00
#
_symmetry.space_group_name_H-M   'P 1'
#
loop_
_entity.id
_entity.type
_entity.pdbx_description
1 polymer ?
#
loop_
_entity_poly.entity_id
_entity_poly.type
_entity_poly.pdbx_seq_one_letter_code
_entity_poly.pdbx_strand_id
1 'polypeptide(L)'
;MALKAIQRQEFNRDDILEFKNTLCLGERNDGLLKYFENEHTLKDSDYKMFVVAILKEENEDRLTILERIVATNENFSDKDLPKVQKISASLNRENAHAGEKIQSDEGVWSTK
;
A
#
# COMPACT_ATOMS: atom_id res chain seq x y z
N MET A 1 -6.58 16.33 -4.93
CA MET A 1 -7.47 15.28 -5.41
C MET A 1 -6.67 14.13 -6.02
N ALA A 2 -7.27 13.34 -6.91
CA ALA A 2 -6.58 12.15 -7.44
C ALA A 2 -5.28 12.47 -8.17
N LEU A 3 -5.20 13.57 -8.91
CA LEU A 3 -3.97 13.96 -9.60
C LEU A 3 -2.81 14.21 -8.64
N LYS A 4 -3.07 14.90 -7.53
CA LYS A 4 -2.03 15.13 -6.50
C LYS A 4 -1.62 13.84 -5.84
N ALA A 5 -2.57 12.92 -5.63
CA ALA A 5 -2.28 11.59 -5.06
C ALA A 5 -1.34 10.81 -5.99
N ILE A 6 -1.61 10.81 -7.29
CA ILE A 6 -0.77 10.13 -8.28
C ILE A 6 0.63 10.74 -8.31
N GLN A 7 0.73 12.07 -8.27
CA GLN A 7 2.02 12.77 -8.27
C GLN A 7 2.84 12.44 -7.02
N ARG A 8 2.19 12.37 -5.85
CA ARG A 8 2.89 12.04 -4.60
C ARG A 8 3.30 10.58 -4.56
N GLN A 9 2.49 9.68 -5.12
CA GLN A 9 2.89 8.28 -5.28
C GLN A 9 4.15 8.15 -6.13
N GLU A 10 4.23 8.90 -7.21
CA GLU A 10 5.39 8.88 -8.09
C GLU A 10 6.62 9.41 -7.35
N PHE A 11 6.47 10.45 -6.55
CA PHE A 11 7.54 11.00 -5.73
C PHE A 11 8.04 10.01 -4.68
N ASN A 12 7.12 9.26 -4.06
CA ASN A 12 7.44 8.32 -2.97
C ASN A 12 7.80 6.91 -3.45
N ARG A 13 7.71 6.64 -4.75
CA ARG A 13 7.80 5.28 -5.29
C ARG A 13 9.08 4.54 -4.90
N ASP A 14 10.22 5.18 -5.02
CA ASP A 14 11.50 4.54 -4.72
C ASP A 14 11.64 4.22 -3.24
N ASP A 15 11.14 5.10 -2.38
CA ASP A 15 11.15 4.87 -0.94
C ASP A 15 10.25 3.68 -0.57
N ILE A 16 9.06 3.60 -1.16
CA ILE A 16 8.13 2.48 -0.93
C ILE A 16 8.78 1.17 -1.36
N LEU A 17 9.43 1.14 -2.53
CA LEU A 17 10.13 -0.06 -3.00
C LEU A 17 11.22 -0.49 -2.02
N GLU A 18 12.01 0.45 -1.53
CA GLU A 18 13.07 0.16 -0.55
C GLU A 18 12.46 -0.42 0.73
N PHE A 19 11.40 0.19 1.25
CA PHE A 19 10.78 -0.27 2.50
C PHE A 19 10.15 -1.66 2.34
N LYS A 20 9.62 -1.99 1.19
CA LYS A 20 9.12 -3.33 0.89
C LYS A 20 10.27 -4.33 0.80
N ASN A 21 11.38 -3.94 0.17
CA ASN A 21 12.57 -4.80 0.06
C ASN A 21 13.22 -5.07 1.41
N THR A 22 13.20 -4.10 2.32
CA THR A 22 13.74 -4.25 3.68
C THR A 22 12.73 -4.85 4.65
N LEU A 23 11.55 -5.24 4.15
CA LEU A 23 10.47 -5.90 4.91
C LEU A 23 9.86 -5.01 6.01
N CYS A 24 10.00 -3.70 5.87
CA CYS A 24 9.33 -2.74 6.76
C CYS A 24 7.88 -2.50 6.36
N LEU A 25 7.53 -2.76 5.10
CA LEU A 25 6.17 -2.64 4.59
C LEU A 25 5.73 -3.91 3.87
N GLY A 26 4.43 -4.21 3.94
CA GLY A 26 3.84 -5.32 3.21
C GLY A 26 2.49 -4.95 2.63
N GLU A 27 2.08 -5.63 1.56
CA GLU A 27 0.81 -5.39 0.87
C GLU A 27 -0.35 -6.06 1.60
N ARG A 28 -1.30 -5.25 2.06
CA ARG A 28 -2.51 -5.72 2.76
C ARG A 28 -3.54 -6.24 1.77
N ASN A 29 -4.49 -7.00 2.28
CA ASN A 29 -5.60 -7.54 1.47
C ASN A 29 -6.69 -6.52 1.12
N ASP A 30 -6.54 -5.27 1.55
CA ASP A 30 -7.45 -4.16 1.22
C ASP A 30 -6.83 -3.14 0.25
N GLY A 31 -5.67 -3.45 -0.32
CA GLY A 31 -4.98 -2.58 -1.26
C GLY A 31 -4.08 -1.53 -0.62
N LEU A 32 -3.98 -1.51 0.71
CA LEU A 32 -3.13 -0.59 1.46
C LEU A 32 -1.86 -1.31 1.93
N LEU A 33 -0.97 -0.58 2.58
CA LEU A 33 0.28 -1.11 3.12
C LEU A 33 0.22 -1.21 4.63
N LYS A 34 0.96 -2.16 5.21
CA LYS A 34 1.13 -2.30 6.64
C LYS A 34 2.61 -2.14 7.02
N TYR A 35 2.84 -1.45 8.14
CA TYR A 35 4.17 -1.32 8.74
C TYR A 35 4.52 -2.57 9.54
N PHE A 36 5.76 -3.03 9.38
CA PHE A 36 6.34 -4.11 10.18
C PHE A 36 7.63 -3.61 10.80
N GLU A 37 7.69 -3.63 12.14
CA GLU A 37 8.90 -3.29 12.85
C GLU A 37 9.92 -4.41 12.68
N ASN A 38 11.19 -4.05 12.45
CA ASN A 38 12.28 -5.01 12.32
C ASN A 38 13.59 -4.36 12.80
N GLU A 39 14.71 -5.04 12.60
CA GLU A 39 16.01 -4.56 13.09
C GLU A 39 16.39 -3.18 12.50
N HIS A 40 15.99 -2.88 11.25
CA HIS A 40 16.30 -1.60 10.61
C HIS A 40 15.61 -0.44 11.33
N THR A 41 14.35 -0.64 11.71
CA THR A 41 13.53 0.40 12.37
C THR A 41 13.77 0.44 13.87
N LEU A 42 14.16 -0.67 14.50
CA LEU A 42 14.49 -0.71 15.92
C LEU A 42 15.81 0.01 16.23
N LYS A 43 16.77 -0.04 15.30
CA LYS A 43 18.09 0.58 15.49
C LYS A 43 18.10 2.08 15.24
N ASP A 44 17.16 2.59 14.44
CA ASP A 44 17.16 3.97 14.00
C ASP A 44 15.74 4.53 14.05
N SER A 45 15.47 5.32 15.08
CA SER A 45 14.16 5.92 15.29
C SER A 45 13.81 6.95 14.21
N ASP A 46 14.79 7.64 13.65
CA ASP A 46 14.55 8.58 12.56
C ASP A 46 14.14 7.85 11.30
N TYR A 47 14.78 6.72 11.01
CA TYR A 47 14.39 5.87 9.88
C TYR A 47 12.97 5.34 10.06
N LYS A 48 12.63 4.87 11.26
CA LYS A 48 11.26 4.41 11.57
C LYS A 48 10.25 5.52 11.33
N MET A 49 10.52 6.73 11.81
CA MET A 49 9.63 7.88 11.62
C MET A 49 9.43 8.19 10.15
N PHE A 50 10.50 8.11 9.35
CA PHE A 50 10.44 8.32 7.93
C PHE A 50 9.57 7.26 7.24
N VAL A 51 9.78 5.99 7.55
CA VAL A 51 8.98 4.88 6.99
C VAL A 51 7.49 5.09 7.30
N VAL A 52 7.17 5.39 8.56
CA VAL A 52 5.77 5.56 8.99
C VAL A 52 5.13 6.78 8.31
N ALA A 53 5.88 7.88 8.16
CA ALA A 53 5.37 9.08 7.48
C ALA A 53 5.07 8.81 6.01
N ILE A 54 5.97 8.15 5.30
CA ILE A 54 5.78 7.81 3.89
C ILE A 54 4.65 6.78 3.72
N LEU A 55 4.57 5.81 4.63
CA LEU A 55 3.47 4.83 4.64
C LEU A 55 2.11 5.53 4.74
N LYS A 56 2.00 6.51 5.64
CA LYS A 56 0.75 7.24 5.83
C LYS A 56 0.35 7.96 4.54
N GLU A 57 1.30 8.64 3.91
CA GLU A 57 1.04 9.34 2.63
C GLU A 57 0.61 8.36 1.54
N GLU A 58 1.32 7.25 1.42
CA GLU A 58 0.99 6.25 0.41
C GLU A 58 -0.41 5.67 0.60
N ASN A 59 -0.79 5.34 1.83
CA ASN A 59 -2.11 4.79 2.11
C ASN A 59 -3.23 5.81 1.84
N GLU A 60 -3.01 7.08 2.19
CA GLU A 60 -3.95 8.14 1.87
C GLU A 60 -4.12 8.29 0.35
N ASP A 61 -3.03 8.24 -0.39
CA ASP A 61 -3.05 8.39 -1.83
C ASP A 61 -3.71 7.20 -2.51
N ARG A 62 -3.40 5.98 -2.06
CA ARG A 62 -4.04 4.77 -2.59
C ARG A 62 -5.54 4.81 -2.39
N LEU A 63 -5.99 5.18 -1.19
CA LEU A 63 -7.42 5.26 -0.88
C LEU A 63 -8.10 6.36 -1.72
N THR A 64 -7.48 7.52 -1.87
CA THR A 64 -8.00 8.60 -2.70
C THR A 64 -8.20 8.14 -4.15
N ILE A 65 -7.24 7.40 -4.70
CA ILE A 65 -7.32 6.89 -6.07
C ILE A 65 -8.44 5.85 -6.19
N LEU A 66 -8.54 4.93 -5.23
CA LEU A 66 -9.59 3.91 -5.25
C LEU A 66 -10.98 4.52 -5.13
N GLU A 67 -11.13 5.52 -4.26
CA GLU A 67 -12.39 6.27 -4.13
C GLU A 67 -12.75 7.00 -5.42
N ARG A 68 -11.75 7.55 -6.11
CA ARG A 68 -11.96 8.21 -7.40
C ARG A 68 -12.42 7.23 -8.48
N ILE A 69 -11.86 6.02 -8.50
CA ILE A 69 -12.29 4.96 -9.43
C ILE A 69 -13.76 4.66 -9.22
N VAL A 70 -14.18 4.48 -7.97
CA VAL A 70 -15.57 4.21 -7.63
C VAL A 70 -16.47 5.38 -8.05
N ALA A 71 -16.06 6.61 -7.74
CA ALA A 71 -16.86 7.81 -7.99
C ALA A 71 -17.05 8.11 -9.47
N THR A 72 -16.09 7.74 -10.32
CA THR A 72 -16.11 8.06 -11.74
C THR A 72 -16.62 6.93 -12.63
N ASN A 73 -16.87 5.75 -12.05
CA ASN A 73 -17.41 4.61 -12.79
C ASN A 73 -18.90 4.49 -12.51
N GLU A 74 -19.73 4.70 -13.53
CA GLU A 74 -21.19 4.64 -13.38
C GLU A 74 -21.72 3.27 -12.99
N ASN A 75 -20.92 2.22 -13.17
CA ASN A 75 -21.28 0.86 -12.78
C ASN A 75 -21.02 0.57 -11.30
N PHE A 76 -20.34 1.49 -10.60
CA PHE A 76 -20.02 1.35 -9.18
C PHE A 76 -20.81 2.35 -8.34
N SER A 77 -21.10 1.93 -7.10
CA SER A 77 -21.63 2.81 -6.05
C SER A 77 -20.64 2.84 -4.89
N ASP A 78 -20.90 3.69 -3.90
CA ASP A 78 -20.05 3.78 -2.71
C ASP A 78 -19.86 2.42 -2.02
N LYS A 79 -20.85 1.53 -2.16
CA LYS A 79 -20.81 0.18 -1.57
C LYS A 79 -19.78 -0.73 -2.24
N ASP A 80 -19.29 -0.35 -3.42
CA ASP A 80 -18.35 -1.16 -4.18
C ASP A 80 -16.88 -0.88 -3.84
N LEU A 81 -16.60 0.10 -2.97
CA LEU A 81 -15.22 0.40 -2.58
C LEU A 81 -14.48 -0.83 -2.05
N PRO A 82 -15.06 -1.64 -1.13
CA PRO A 82 -14.36 -2.85 -0.68
C PRO A 82 -14.02 -3.83 -1.81
N LYS A 83 -14.88 -3.93 -2.81
CA LYS A 83 -14.65 -4.77 -3.99
C LYS A 83 -13.46 -4.27 -4.80
N VAL A 84 -13.38 -2.95 -5.02
CA VAL A 84 -12.27 -2.33 -5.75
C VAL A 84 -10.97 -2.46 -4.96
N GLN A 85 -11.03 -2.31 -3.64
CA GLN A 85 -9.87 -2.53 -2.77
C GLN A 85 -9.35 -3.97 -2.89
N LYS A 86 -10.24 -4.94 -2.95
CA LYS A 86 -9.87 -6.36 -3.07
C LYS A 86 -9.20 -6.65 -4.41
N ILE A 87 -9.71 -6.07 -5.48
CA ILE A 87 -9.10 -6.19 -6.81
C ILE A 87 -7.71 -5.56 -6.82
N SER A 88 -7.57 -4.38 -6.24
CA SER A 88 -6.28 -3.69 -6.12
C SER A 88 -5.28 -4.52 -5.32
N ALA A 89 -5.73 -5.12 -4.20
CA ALA A 89 -4.88 -5.98 -3.39
C ALA A 89 -4.36 -7.18 -4.18
N SER A 90 -5.22 -7.80 -4.99
CA SER A 90 -4.84 -8.91 -5.84
C SER A 90 -3.76 -8.52 -6.85
N LEU A 91 -3.91 -7.36 -7.49
CA LEU A 91 -2.92 -6.83 -8.42
C LEU A 91 -1.60 -6.51 -7.71
N ASN A 92 -1.67 -5.94 -6.51
CA ASN A 92 -0.47 -5.60 -5.74
C ASN A 92 0.31 -6.87 -5.36
N ARG A 93 -0.38 -7.95 -4.99
CA ARG A 93 0.26 -9.24 -4.72
C ARG A 93 0.93 -9.80 -5.97
N GLU A 94 0.24 -9.70 -7.09
CA GLU A 94 0.76 -10.20 -8.38
C GLU A 94 2.03 -9.44 -8.78
N ASN A 95 2.06 -8.14 -8.54
CA ASN A 95 3.17 -7.27 -8.90
C ASN A 95 4.29 -7.22 -7.86
N ALA A 96 4.09 -7.81 -6.67
CA ALA A 96 5.11 -7.83 -5.63
C ALA A 96 6.32 -8.63 -6.07
N HIS A 97 7.50 -8.22 -5.62
CA HIS A 97 8.75 -8.93 -5.91
C HIS A 97 8.93 -10.11 -4.96
N ALA A 98 9.71 -11.10 -5.40
CA ALA A 98 10.01 -12.27 -4.58
C ALA A 98 10.60 -11.86 -3.23
N GLY A 99 10.09 -12.46 -2.16
CA GLY A 99 10.51 -12.17 -0.78
C GLY A 99 9.74 -11.06 -0.09
N GLU A 100 8.97 -10.25 -0.81
CA GLU A 100 8.18 -9.19 -0.19
C GLU A 100 6.99 -9.76 0.58
N LYS A 101 6.57 -9.04 1.62
CA LYS A 101 5.43 -9.45 2.46
C LYS A 101 4.12 -9.15 1.76
N ILE A 102 3.25 -10.16 1.71
CA ILE A 102 1.92 -10.06 1.12
C ILE A 102 0.88 -10.69 2.05
N GLN A 103 -0.35 -10.20 2.00
CA GLN A 103 -1.46 -10.76 2.79
C GLN A 103 -2.48 -11.41 1.85
N SER A 104 -2.90 -12.64 2.17
CA SER A 104 -3.93 -13.33 1.39
C SER A 104 -5.31 -12.73 1.66
N ASP A 105 -6.28 -13.09 0.83
CA ASP A 105 -7.68 -12.66 1.04
C ASP A 105 -8.21 -13.06 2.41
N GLU A 106 -7.74 -14.19 2.95
CA GLU A 106 -8.13 -14.71 4.26
C GLU A 106 -7.42 -14.01 5.41
N GLY A 107 -6.52 -13.06 5.12
CA GLY A 107 -5.81 -12.30 6.14
C GLY A 107 -4.50 -12.89 6.60
N VAL A 108 -3.99 -13.93 5.92
CA VAL A 108 -2.74 -14.59 6.31
C VAL A 108 -1.55 -13.89 5.66
N TRP A 109 -0.57 -13.48 6.46
CA TRP A 109 0.67 -12.90 5.98
C TRP A 109 1.66 -13.98 5.57
N SER A 110 2.34 -13.74 4.46
CA SER A 110 3.40 -14.62 3.96
C SER A 110 4.40 -13.79 3.15
N THR A 111 5.44 -14.43 2.65
CA THR A 111 6.37 -13.80 1.70
C THR A 111 6.11 -14.38 0.31
N LYS A 112 6.27 -13.53 -0.69
CA LYS A 112 6.06 -13.95 -2.07
C LYS A 112 7.20 -14.83 -2.61
#